data_e1303ac987373f73a3df0e6a92dd0eaa
#
_entry.id   e1303ac987373f73a3df0e6a92dd0eaa
#
_cell.length_a   1.000
_cell.length_b   1.000
_cell.length_c   1.000
_cell.angle_alpha   90.00
_cell.angle_beta   90.00
_cell.angle_gamma   90.00
#
_symmetry.space_group_name_H-M   'P 1'
#
loop_
_entity.id
_entity.type
_entity.pdbx_description
1 polymer ?
#
loop_
_entity_poly.entity_id
_entity_poly.type
_entity_poly.pdbx_seq_one_letter_code
_entity_poly.pdbx_strand_id
1 'polypeptide(L)'
;MKRGEIPKPGGGQRKLGIPTVLDRFLQQAVAQVLQKRLDPTFSEHSYGYRPHRSAHQAVAQAQQYVAQGLDWVVDLDIEKFFDRVNQDRLLGELAKRVADKRVLKLIRAFLKAGVLEDGLVSPTDEGTPQGGPLSPLLSNLYLDALDQELTKRGHRFVRYADDCNIYVQSPRAGERVMKGISAFIARHLKLRINAAKSAVARS
;
A
#
# COMPACT_ATOMS: atom_id res chain seq x y z
N MET A 1 5.00 -18.80 -9.09
CA MET A 1 4.40 -18.84 -7.72
C MET A 1 3.19 -19.77 -7.75
N LYS A 2 2.91 -20.50 -6.67
CA LYS A 2 1.70 -21.34 -6.56
C LYS A 2 0.52 -20.44 -6.12
N ARG A 3 -0.67 -20.62 -6.73
CA ARG A 3 -1.88 -19.92 -6.29
C ARG A 3 -2.44 -20.57 -5.04
N GLY A 4 -2.80 -19.77 -4.05
CA GLY A 4 -3.57 -20.15 -2.88
C GLY A 4 -4.79 -19.23 -2.75
N GLU A 5 -5.87 -19.72 -2.16
CA GLU A 5 -7.08 -18.93 -1.91
C GLU A 5 -7.42 -18.96 -0.43
N ILE A 6 -7.76 -17.81 0.13
CA ILE A 6 -8.20 -17.66 1.52
C ILE A 6 -9.56 -16.98 1.54
N PRO A 7 -10.55 -17.49 2.29
CA PRO A 7 -11.84 -16.83 2.41
C PRO A 7 -11.70 -15.47 3.08
N LYS A 8 -12.47 -14.48 2.60
CA LYS A 8 -12.57 -13.15 3.22
C LYS A 8 -13.65 -13.13 4.30
N PRO A 9 -13.49 -12.39 5.40
CA PRO A 9 -14.51 -12.28 6.45
C PRO A 9 -15.87 -11.77 5.96
N GLY A 10 -15.92 -10.99 4.87
CA GLY A 10 -17.15 -10.44 4.25
C GLY A 10 -17.63 -11.19 3.01
N GLY A 11 -17.18 -12.44 2.79
CA GLY A 11 -17.50 -13.22 1.59
C GLY A 11 -16.50 -13.00 0.44
N GLY A 12 -16.43 -13.99 -0.47
CA GLY A 12 -15.47 -14.05 -1.56
C GLY A 12 -14.11 -14.63 -1.13
N GLN A 13 -13.18 -14.71 -2.08
CA GLN A 13 -11.85 -15.29 -1.88
C GLN A 13 -10.75 -14.25 -2.11
N ARG A 14 -9.68 -14.34 -1.32
CA ARG A 14 -8.44 -13.60 -1.55
C ARG A 14 -7.45 -14.53 -2.23
N LYS A 15 -7.02 -14.17 -3.42
CA LYS A 15 -6.04 -14.93 -4.20
C LYS A 15 -4.63 -14.56 -3.75
N LEU A 16 -3.86 -15.55 -3.30
CA LEU A 16 -2.47 -15.39 -2.87
C LEU A 16 -1.53 -16.00 -3.92
N GLY A 17 -0.45 -15.31 -4.18
CA GLY A 17 0.69 -15.86 -4.94
C GLY A 17 1.77 -16.31 -3.96
N ILE A 18 1.85 -17.62 -3.70
CA ILE A 18 2.82 -18.20 -2.76
C ILE A 18 4.14 -18.43 -3.51
N PRO A 19 5.22 -17.69 -3.21
CA PRO A 19 6.52 -17.90 -3.83
C PRO A 19 7.12 -19.26 -3.42
N THR A 20 8.06 -19.77 -4.21
CA THR A 20 8.87 -20.94 -3.81
C THR A 20 9.67 -20.65 -2.54
N VAL A 21 10.15 -21.70 -1.87
CA VAL A 21 10.96 -21.53 -0.64
C VAL A 21 12.20 -20.68 -0.93
N LEU A 22 12.87 -20.94 -2.07
CA LEU A 22 14.05 -20.19 -2.48
C LEU A 22 13.70 -18.72 -2.76
N ASP A 23 12.61 -18.45 -3.49
CA ASP A 23 12.18 -17.07 -3.75
C ASP A 23 11.84 -16.33 -2.45
N ARG A 24 11.17 -17.00 -1.51
CA ARG A 24 10.85 -16.42 -0.19
C ARG A 24 12.10 -16.07 0.58
N PHE A 25 13.10 -16.96 0.59
CA PHE A 25 14.37 -16.71 1.24
C PHE A 25 15.09 -15.49 0.63
N LEU A 26 15.20 -15.44 -0.69
CA LEU A 26 15.82 -14.31 -1.40
C LEU A 26 15.03 -13.00 -1.20
N GLN A 27 13.70 -13.04 -1.29
CA GLN A 27 12.86 -11.87 -1.03
C GLN A 27 13.01 -11.37 0.40
N GLN A 28 13.11 -12.27 1.38
CA GLN A 28 13.32 -11.90 2.79
C GLN A 28 14.68 -11.23 2.98
N ALA A 29 15.74 -11.76 2.39
CA ALA A 29 17.07 -11.16 2.48
C ALA A 29 17.10 -9.75 1.86
N VAL A 30 16.50 -9.58 0.67
CA VAL A 30 16.36 -8.27 0.02
C VAL A 30 15.51 -7.32 0.86
N ALA A 31 14.38 -7.79 1.40
CA ALA A 31 13.49 -6.99 2.23
C ALA A 31 14.20 -6.46 3.48
N GLN A 32 14.98 -7.28 4.19
CA GLN A 32 15.73 -6.87 5.39
C GLN A 32 16.74 -5.76 5.09
N VAL A 33 17.45 -5.85 3.98
CA VAL A 33 18.43 -4.82 3.58
C VAL A 33 17.72 -3.53 3.17
N LEU A 34 16.68 -3.63 2.34
CA LEU A 34 15.94 -2.47 1.86
C LEU A 34 15.12 -1.80 2.97
N GLN A 35 14.55 -2.58 3.90
CA GLN A 35 13.80 -2.05 5.05
C GLN A 35 14.64 -1.05 5.84
N LYS A 36 15.89 -1.38 6.16
CA LYS A 36 16.79 -0.50 6.91
C LYS A 36 17.04 0.84 6.20
N ARG A 37 17.01 0.85 4.87
CA ARG A 37 17.27 2.04 4.05
C ARG A 37 16.02 2.86 3.77
N LEU A 38 14.90 2.19 3.51
CA LEU A 38 13.67 2.84 3.06
C LEU A 38 12.79 3.28 4.22
N ASP A 39 12.69 2.49 5.30
CA ASP A 39 11.80 2.77 6.41
C ASP A 39 11.99 4.17 7.03
N PRO A 40 13.22 4.66 7.25
CA PRO A 40 13.43 6.01 7.78
C PRO A 40 12.94 7.14 6.87
N THR A 41 12.68 6.85 5.59
CA THR A 41 12.20 7.84 4.61
C THR A 41 10.68 7.89 4.49
N PHE A 42 9.96 6.94 5.07
CA PHE A 42 8.50 6.90 5.03
C PHE A 42 7.87 7.86 6.03
N SER A 43 6.68 8.35 5.69
CA SER A 43 5.90 9.22 6.55
C SER A 43 5.73 8.65 7.98
N GLU A 44 5.80 9.50 8.99
CA GLU A 44 5.50 9.14 10.37
C GLU A 44 4.02 8.73 10.58
N HIS A 45 3.13 9.13 9.68
CA HIS A 45 1.71 8.79 9.69
C HIS A 45 1.38 7.45 9.01
N SER A 46 2.40 6.73 8.52
CA SER A 46 2.29 5.37 7.98
C SER A 46 2.70 4.34 9.02
N TYR A 47 1.81 3.40 9.34
CA TYR A 47 1.98 2.44 10.45
C TYR A 47 2.04 0.98 10.00
N GLY A 48 1.33 0.60 8.94
CA GLY A 48 1.26 -0.79 8.49
C GLY A 48 2.56 -1.30 7.91
N TYR A 49 2.90 -2.57 8.19
CA TYR A 49 4.07 -3.26 7.64
C TYR A 49 5.43 -2.60 7.95
N ARG A 50 5.52 -1.88 9.03
CA ARG A 50 6.75 -1.18 9.43
C ARG A 50 7.29 -1.71 10.76
N PRO A 51 8.64 -1.80 10.92
CA PRO A 51 9.24 -2.16 12.20
C PRO A 51 8.89 -1.10 13.25
N HIS A 52 8.65 -1.56 14.48
CA HIS A 52 8.32 -0.71 15.64
C HIS A 52 7.05 0.14 15.48
N ARG A 53 6.20 -0.14 14.48
CA ARG A 53 4.90 0.47 14.28
C ARG A 53 3.79 -0.57 14.46
N SER A 54 2.63 -0.13 14.96
CA SER A 54 1.50 -1.02 15.23
C SER A 54 0.15 -0.36 14.93
N ALA A 55 -0.89 -1.17 14.81
CA ALA A 55 -2.26 -0.68 14.66
C ALA A 55 -2.71 0.15 15.89
N HIS A 56 -2.27 -0.23 17.10
CA HIS A 56 -2.58 0.54 18.32
C HIS A 56 -2.01 1.96 18.27
N GLN A 57 -0.80 2.14 17.75
CA GLN A 57 -0.23 3.49 17.57
C GLN A 57 -1.01 4.30 16.52
N ALA A 58 -1.47 3.65 15.45
CA ALA A 58 -2.32 4.28 14.44
C ALA A 58 -3.64 4.76 15.06
N VAL A 59 -4.30 3.91 15.87
CA VAL A 59 -5.55 4.26 16.59
C VAL A 59 -5.30 5.39 17.60
N ALA A 60 -4.22 5.34 18.37
CA ALA A 60 -3.88 6.41 19.32
C ALA A 60 -3.69 7.76 18.61
N GLN A 61 -3.03 7.76 17.45
CA GLN A 61 -2.88 8.98 16.63
C GLN A 61 -4.23 9.48 16.09
N ALA A 62 -5.09 8.56 15.65
CA ALA A 62 -6.45 8.88 15.21
C ALA A 62 -7.27 9.56 16.33
N GLN A 63 -7.23 9.01 17.55
CA GLN A 63 -7.89 9.58 18.72
C GLN A 63 -7.39 11.00 19.03
N GLN A 64 -6.10 11.26 18.87
CA GLN A 64 -5.54 12.61 19.05
C GLN A 64 -6.10 13.61 18.02
N TYR A 65 -6.30 13.19 16.77
CA TYR A 65 -6.90 14.07 15.77
C TYR A 65 -8.38 14.37 16.06
N VAL A 66 -9.13 13.36 16.48
CA VAL A 66 -10.53 13.55 16.91
C VAL A 66 -10.62 14.48 18.11
N ALA A 67 -9.76 14.32 19.12
CA ALA A 67 -9.68 15.20 20.29
C ALA A 67 -9.33 16.65 19.95
N GLN A 68 -8.68 16.90 18.79
CA GLN A 68 -8.41 18.23 18.26
C GLN A 68 -9.59 18.85 17.48
N GLY A 69 -10.76 18.19 17.46
CA GLY A 69 -11.95 18.65 16.75
C GLY A 69 -12.02 18.25 15.28
N LEU A 70 -11.18 17.29 14.84
CA LEU A 70 -11.23 16.73 13.50
C LEU A 70 -12.08 15.45 13.52
N ASP A 71 -13.36 15.58 13.81
CA ASP A 71 -14.29 14.48 14.08
C ASP A 71 -14.99 13.93 12.82
N TRP A 72 -14.61 14.39 11.65
CA TRP A 72 -15.01 13.81 10.36
C TRP A 72 -13.84 13.07 9.71
N VAL A 73 -14.12 11.87 9.24
CA VAL A 73 -13.13 10.97 8.65
C VAL A 73 -13.45 10.72 7.20
N VAL A 74 -12.44 10.92 6.35
CA VAL A 74 -12.45 10.45 4.97
C VAL A 74 -11.77 9.09 4.95
N ASP A 75 -12.57 8.04 4.87
CA ASP A 75 -12.09 6.65 4.76
C ASP A 75 -11.85 6.30 3.29
N LEU A 76 -10.60 5.99 2.95
CA LEU A 76 -10.17 5.67 1.61
C LEU A 76 -9.81 4.18 1.49
N ASP A 77 -10.63 3.42 0.79
CA ASP A 77 -10.36 2.03 0.38
C ASP A 77 -9.83 2.02 -1.07
N ILE A 78 -8.62 1.52 -1.29
CA ILE A 78 -8.04 1.40 -2.64
C ILE A 78 -8.48 0.07 -3.26
N GLU A 79 -9.14 0.14 -4.41
CA GLU A 79 -9.68 -1.04 -5.09
C GLU A 79 -8.57 -2.01 -5.52
N LYS A 80 -8.56 -3.23 -4.91
CA LYS A 80 -7.64 -4.32 -5.27
C LYS A 80 -6.18 -3.84 -5.36
N PHE A 81 -5.72 -3.09 -4.36
CA PHE A 81 -4.41 -2.43 -4.36
C PHE A 81 -3.30 -3.35 -4.87
N PHE A 82 -3.09 -4.50 -4.22
CA PHE A 82 -2.00 -5.42 -4.58
C PHE A 82 -2.10 -5.97 -6.01
N ASP A 83 -3.30 -6.10 -6.55
CA ASP A 83 -3.53 -6.61 -7.90
C ASP A 83 -3.33 -5.54 -8.99
N ARG A 84 -3.38 -4.25 -8.61
CA ARG A 84 -3.37 -3.11 -9.55
C ARG A 84 -2.14 -2.21 -9.47
N VAL A 85 -1.14 -2.54 -8.64
CA VAL A 85 0.10 -1.79 -8.58
C VAL A 85 0.78 -1.78 -9.94
N ASN A 86 1.05 -0.60 -10.49
CA ASN A 86 1.82 -0.47 -11.73
C ASN A 86 3.30 -0.76 -11.45
N GLN A 87 3.81 -1.88 -11.98
CA GLN A 87 5.16 -2.40 -11.71
C GLN A 87 6.26 -1.47 -12.20
N ASP A 88 6.10 -0.83 -13.36
CA ASP A 88 7.12 0.09 -13.89
C ASP A 88 7.22 1.36 -13.05
N ARG A 89 6.08 1.89 -12.59
CA ARG A 89 6.07 3.00 -11.66
C ARG A 89 6.71 2.62 -10.32
N LEU A 90 6.36 1.46 -9.76
CA LEU A 90 6.97 0.96 -8.53
C LEU A 90 8.49 0.85 -8.65
N LEU A 91 8.96 0.27 -9.74
CA LEU A 91 10.40 0.16 -10.02
C LEU A 91 11.06 1.52 -10.25
N GLY A 92 10.35 2.46 -10.86
CA GLY A 92 10.78 3.85 -11.00
C GLY A 92 10.98 4.55 -9.65
N GLU A 93 10.02 4.39 -8.71
CA GLU A 93 10.16 4.93 -7.35
C GLU A 93 11.30 4.25 -6.57
N LEU A 94 11.45 2.94 -6.74
CA LEU A 94 12.55 2.20 -6.13
C LEU A 94 13.91 2.64 -6.67
N ALA A 95 14.04 2.87 -7.98
CA ALA A 95 15.28 3.29 -8.63
C ALA A 95 15.77 4.67 -8.18
N LYS A 96 14.89 5.54 -7.69
CA LYS A 96 15.28 6.82 -7.08
C LYS A 96 16.04 6.65 -5.76
N ARG A 97 15.86 5.51 -5.08
CA ARG A 97 16.39 5.22 -3.73
C ARG A 97 17.42 4.10 -3.72
N VAL A 98 17.48 3.29 -4.77
CA VAL A 98 18.36 2.12 -4.90
C VAL A 98 19.10 2.21 -6.24
N ALA A 99 20.41 2.44 -6.18
CA ALA A 99 21.26 2.59 -7.38
C ALA A 99 21.71 1.25 -7.98
N ASP A 100 21.68 0.14 -7.22
CA ASP A 100 22.15 -1.17 -7.70
C ASP A 100 21.16 -1.77 -8.72
N LYS A 101 21.56 -1.72 -9.98
CA LYS A 101 20.76 -2.25 -11.10
C LYS A 101 20.50 -3.76 -11.02
N ARG A 102 21.36 -4.53 -10.33
CA ARG A 102 21.17 -5.98 -10.15
C ARG A 102 20.01 -6.25 -9.19
N VAL A 103 19.94 -5.47 -8.10
CA VAL A 103 18.80 -5.53 -7.15
C VAL A 103 17.51 -5.12 -7.83
N LEU A 104 17.51 -4.05 -8.63
CA LEU A 104 16.33 -3.64 -9.40
C LEU A 104 15.88 -4.71 -10.39
N LYS A 105 16.82 -5.35 -11.10
CA LYS A 105 16.52 -6.45 -12.02
C LYS A 105 15.95 -7.67 -11.30
N LEU A 106 16.49 -8.02 -10.14
CA LEU A 106 16.00 -9.11 -9.31
C LEU A 106 14.56 -8.85 -8.83
N ILE A 107 14.28 -7.64 -8.32
CA ILE A 107 12.92 -7.26 -7.88
C ILE A 107 11.96 -7.27 -9.06
N ARG A 108 12.37 -6.78 -10.23
CA ARG A 108 11.56 -6.87 -11.45
C ARG A 108 11.24 -8.33 -11.80
N ALA A 109 12.18 -9.24 -11.65
CA ALA A 109 11.96 -10.67 -11.90
C ALA A 109 10.93 -11.26 -10.91
N PHE A 110 10.97 -10.88 -9.63
CA PHE A 110 9.96 -11.30 -8.65
C PHE A 110 8.56 -10.75 -8.97
N LEU A 111 8.45 -9.50 -9.41
CA LEU A 111 7.18 -8.90 -9.79
C LEU A 111 6.57 -9.56 -11.04
N LYS A 112 7.41 -9.89 -12.02
CA LYS A 112 6.99 -10.55 -13.27
C LYS A 112 6.86 -12.07 -13.16
N ALA A 113 7.30 -12.67 -12.07
CA ALA A 113 7.16 -14.10 -11.86
C ALA A 113 5.69 -14.48 -11.83
N GLY A 114 5.20 -15.08 -12.90
CA GLY A 114 3.81 -15.45 -13.07
C GLY A 114 3.26 -16.36 -11.99
N VAL A 115 1.95 -16.44 -11.90
CA VAL A 115 1.23 -17.32 -10.99
C VAL A 115 0.91 -18.61 -11.71
N LEU A 116 1.26 -19.75 -11.10
CA LEU A 116 0.90 -21.09 -11.57
C LEU A 116 -0.52 -21.41 -11.09
N GLU A 117 -1.44 -21.55 -12.02
CA GLU A 117 -2.83 -21.93 -11.81
C GLU A 117 -3.14 -23.07 -12.78
N ASP A 118 -3.62 -24.20 -12.27
CA ASP A 118 -4.00 -25.37 -13.07
C ASP A 118 -2.95 -25.85 -14.09
N GLY A 119 -1.67 -25.79 -13.71
CA GLY A 119 -0.55 -26.19 -14.56
C GLY A 119 -0.11 -25.15 -15.61
N LEU A 120 -0.80 -24.03 -15.72
CA LEU A 120 -0.45 -22.94 -16.63
C LEU A 120 0.18 -21.76 -15.86
N VAL A 121 1.26 -21.20 -16.39
CA VAL A 121 1.91 -19.99 -15.84
C VAL A 121 1.35 -18.78 -16.56
N SER A 122 0.56 -17.96 -15.84
CA SER A 122 0.09 -16.68 -16.35
C SER A 122 1.07 -15.56 -15.97
N PRO A 123 1.62 -14.79 -16.92
CA PRO A 123 2.43 -13.61 -16.60
C PRO A 123 1.60 -12.59 -15.81
N THR A 124 2.25 -11.89 -14.90
CA THR A 124 1.66 -10.75 -14.20
C THR A 124 2.25 -9.45 -14.75
N ASP A 125 1.46 -8.70 -15.52
CA ASP A 125 1.88 -7.41 -16.09
C ASP A 125 1.65 -6.24 -15.12
N GLU A 126 0.78 -6.42 -14.15
CA GLU A 126 0.50 -5.47 -13.06
C GLU A 126 0.35 -6.20 -11.72
N GLY A 127 0.40 -5.44 -10.64
CA GLY A 127 0.27 -5.95 -9.28
C GLY A 127 1.59 -6.37 -8.64
N THR A 128 1.50 -6.58 -7.34
CA THR A 128 2.55 -7.22 -6.53
C THR A 128 2.00 -8.50 -5.93
N PRO A 129 2.78 -9.60 -5.95
CA PRO A 129 2.29 -10.88 -5.42
C PRO A 129 1.88 -10.75 -3.95
N GLN A 130 0.62 -11.08 -3.63
CA GLN A 130 0.18 -11.18 -2.24
C GLN A 130 0.73 -12.49 -1.64
N GLY A 131 1.58 -12.38 -0.61
CA GLY A 131 2.16 -13.52 0.12
C GLY A 131 3.68 -13.62 0.06
N GLY A 132 4.35 -12.76 -0.68
CA GLY A 132 5.81 -12.64 -0.66
C GLY A 132 6.30 -11.69 0.46
N PRO A 133 7.48 -11.97 1.07
CA PRO A 133 8.03 -11.12 2.16
C PRO A 133 8.36 -9.69 1.72
N LEU A 134 8.61 -9.47 0.44
CA LEU A 134 9.01 -8.17 -0.11
C LEU A 134 7.80 -7.25 -0.39
N SER A 135 6.62 -7.81 -0.65
CA SER A 135 5.44 -7.06 -1.08
C SER A 135 4.97 -5.99 -0.07
N PRO A 136 4.99 -6.21 1.26
CA PRO A 136 4.65 -5.19 2.24
C PRO A 136 5.53 -3.94 2.19
N LEU A 137 6.84 -4.12 2.01
CA LEU A 137 7.78 -3.02 1.87
C LEU A 137 7.55 -2.24 0.56
N LEU A 138 7.33 -2.96 -0.54
CA LEU A 138 7.07 -2.37 -1.83
C LEU A 138 5.72 -1.62 -1.86
N SER A 139 4.71 -2.09 -1.11
CA SER A 139 3.45 -1.37 -0.97
C SER A 139 3.64 -0.03 -0.25
N ASN A 140 4.40 0.01 0.83
CA ASN A 140 4.72 1.25 1.52
C ASN A 140 5.50 2.21 0.63
N LEU A 141 6.48 1.72 -0.14
CA LEU A 141 7.22 2.52 -1.10
C LEU A 141 6.29 3.15 -2.17
N TYR A 142 5.33 2.38 -2.67
CA TYR A 142 4.39 2.86 -3.68
C TYR A 142 3.44 3.92 -3.15
N LEU A 143 2.92 3.70 -1.94
CA LEU A 143 1.97 4.60 -1.27
C LEU A 143 2.64 5.81 -0.60
N ASP A 144 3.96 5.82 -0.46
CA ASP A 144 4.69 6.97 0.08
C ASP A 144 4.39 8.26 -0.71
N ALA A 145 4.15 8.17 -2.01
CA ALA A 145 3.74 9.31 -2.82
C ALA A 145 2.38 9.89 -2.40
N LEU A 146 1.45 9.07 -1.90
CA LEU A 146 0.20 9.51 -1.30
C LEU A 146 0.46 10.22 0.04
N ASP A 147 1.28 9.60 0.89
CA ASP A 147 1.63 10.16 2.20
C ASP A 147 2.29 11.54 2.06
N GLN A 148 3.23 11.68 1.11
CA GLN A 148 3.89 12.95 0.81
C GLN A 148 2.91 14.01 0.31
N GLU A 149 1.96 13.63 -0.55
CA GLU A 149 0.95 14.56 -1.05
C GLU A 149 -0.01 15.01 0.06
N LEU A 150 -0.43 14.09 0.93
CA LEU A 150 -1.27 14.41 2.10
C LEU A 150 -0.55 15.37 3.05
N THR A 151 0.71 15.09 3.35
CA THR A 151 1.56 15.96 4.18
C THR A 151 1.74 17.34 3.54
N LYS A 152 2.04 17.40 2.25
CA LYS A 152 2.20 18.65 1.50
C LYS A 152 0.95 19.52 1.52
N ARG A 153 -0.23 18.91 1.49
CA ARG A 153 -1.53 19.62 1.61
C ARG A 153 -1.90 19.96 3.04
N GLY A 154 -1.10 19.57 4.03
CA GLY A 154 -1.36 19.84 5.45
C GLY A 154 -2.48 19.00 6.05
N HIS A 155 -2.84 17.85 5.42
CA HIS A 155 -3.86 16.97 5.95
C HIS A 155 -3.35 16.17 7.15
N ARG A 156 -4.23 15.97 8.14
CA ARG A 156 -4.04 15.04 9.24
C ARG A 156 -4.55 13.67 8.81
N PHE A 157 -3.69 12.65 8.81
CA PHE A 157 -4.06 11.33 8.33
C PHE A 157 -3.34 10.23 9.08
N VAL A 158 -3.89 9.04 8.98
CA VAL A 158 -3.30 7.79 9.45
C VAL A 158 -3.44 6.77 8.34
N ARG A 159 -2.32 6.15 7.94
CA ARG A 159 -2.35 5.06 6.96
C ARG A 159 -1.85 3.76 7.60
N TYR A 160 -2.64 2.70 7.46
CA TYR A 160 -2.25 1.35 7.85
C TYR A 160 -2.33 0.42 6.63
N ALA A 161 -1.18 0.08 6.05
CA ALA A 161 -1.07 -0.62 4.76
C ALA A 161 -1.75 0.18 3.62
N ASP A 162 -2.80 -0.37 3.01
CA ASP A 162 -3.61 0.26 1.95
C ASP A 162 -4.82 1.04 2.49
N ASP A 163 -5.17 0.89 3.76
CA ASP A 163 -6.23 1.66 4.42
C ASP A 163 -5.70 3.04 4.83
N CYS A 164 -6.39 4.11 4.43
CA CYS A 164 -6.00 5.49 4.71
C CYS A 164 -7.19 6.31 5.21
N ASN A 165 -7.05 6.83 6.43
CA ASN A 165 -8.05 7.69 7.08
C ASN A 165 -7.52 9.12 7.18
N ILE A 166 -8.28 10.10 6.64
CA ILE A 166 -7.92 11.51 6.68
C ILE A 166 -8.94 12.25 7.54
N TYR A 167 -8.47 13.05 8.50
CA TYR A 167 -9.27 13.70 9.52
C TYR A 167 -9.51 15.15 9.15
N VAL A 168 -10.78 15.60 9.21
CA VAL A 168 -11.22 16.95 8.82
C VAL A 168 -12.29 17.49 9.78
N GLN A 169 -12.54 18.80 9.75
CA GLN A 169 -13.48 19.47 10.66
C GLN A 169 -14.94 19.41 10.22
N SER A 170 -15.24 19.08 8.97
CA SER A 170 -16.62 19.11 8.46
C SER A 170 -16.84 18.13 7.30
N PRO A 171 -18.09 17.67 7.08
CA PRO A 171 -18.40 16.77 5.97
C PRO A 171 -18.06 17.40 4.60
N ARG A 172 -18.33 18.69 4.44
CA ARG A 172 -18.01 19.43 3.21
C ARG A 172 -16.50 19.50 2.93
N ALA A 173 -15.67 19.61 3.97
CA ALA A 173 -14.22 19.50 3.84
C ALA A 173 -13.82 18.08 3.43
N GLY A 174 -14.43 17.05 4.04
CA GLY A 174 -14.22 15.65 3.71
C GLY A 174 -14.51 15.33 2.25
N GLU A 175 -15.67 15.79 1.74
CA GLU A 175 -16.03 15.59 0.32
C GLU A 175 -15.02 16.21 -0.64
N ARG A 176 -14.53 17.41 -0.35
CA ARG A 176 -13.48 18.06 -1.16
C ARG A 176 -12.17 17.29 -1.11
N VAL A 177 -11.78 16.81 0.08
CA VAL A 177 -10.57 15.99 0.26
C VAL A 177 -10.71 14.68 -0.50
N MET A 178 -11.84 13.97 -0.32
CA MET A 178 -12.15 12.72 -1.04
C MET A 178 -11.98 12.91 -2.56
N LYS A 179 -12.64 13.93 -3.12
CA LYS A 179 -12.55 14.22 -4.56
C LYS A 179 -11.13 14.52 -5.01
N GLY A 180 -10.40 15.36 -4.26
CA GLY A 180 -9.05 15.80 -4.61
C GLY A 180 -8.01 14.68 -4.51
N ILE A 181 -8.11 13.84 -3.47
CA ILE A 181 -7.20 12.71 -3.25
C ILE A 181 -7.51 11.55 -4.20
N SER A 182 -8.79 11.26 -4.48
CA SER A 182 -9.18 10.28 -5.50
C SER A 182 -8.62 10.64 -6.88
N ALA A 183 -8.70 11.90 -7.27
CA ALA A 183 -8.11 12.39 -8.52
C ALA A 183 -6.58 12.26 -8.54
N PHE A 184 -5.89 12.54 -7.42
CA PHE A 184 -4.45 12.34 -7.28
C PHE A 184 -4.08 10.86 -7.43
N ILE A 185 -4.76 9.96 -6.71
CA ILE A 185 -4.52 8.51 -6.75
C ILE A 185 -4.70 7.99 -8.19
N ALA A 186 -5.77 8.38 -8.88
CA ALA A 186 -6.02 7.95 -10.25
C ALA A 186 -4.95 8.46 -11.22
N ARG A 187 -4.59 9.73 -11.13
CA ARG A 187 -3.65 10.39 -12.05
C ARG A 187 -2.19 9.96 -11.80
N HIS A 188 -1.77 9.97 -10.54
CA HIS A 188 -0.37 9.79 -10.17
C HIS A 188 -0.03 8.36 -9.77
N LEU A 189 -0.92 7.63 -9.11
CA LEU A 189 -0.67 6.25 -8.70
C LEU A 189 -1.27 5.22 -9.66
N LYS A 190 -2.07 5.65 -10.65
CA LYS A 190 -2.77 4.74 -11.57
C LYS A 190 -3.64 3.70 -10.85
N LEU A 191 -4.11 4.06 -9.66
CA LEU A 191 -5.01 3.25 -8.83
C LEU A 191 -6.41 3.85 -8.82
N ARG A 192 -7.39 3.09 -8.34
CA ARG A 192 -8.78 3.52 -8.21
C ARG A 192 -9.23 3.38 -6.76
N ILE A 193 -10.05 4.32 -6.33
CA ILE A 193 -10.75 4.24 -5.05
C ILE A 193 -12.00 3.36 -5.23
N ASN A 194 -12.25 2.50 -4.26
CA ASN A 194 -13.49 1.74 -4.18
C ASN A 194 -14.60 2.62 -3.63
N ALA A 195 -15.40 3.19 -4.52
CA ALA A 195 -16.46 4.12 -4.15
C ALA A 195 -17.56 3.50 -3.25
N ALA A 196 -17.74 2.17 -3.30
CA ALA A 196 -18.73 1.48 -2.46
C ALA A 196 -18.26 1.31 -1.00
N LYS A 197 -16.96 1.37 -0.75
CA LYS A 197 -16.37 1.19 0.58
C LYS A 197 -15.79 2.47 1.17
N SER A 198 -15.42 3.42 0.31
CA SER A 198 -14.91 4.70 0.77
C SER A 198 -16.03 5.63 1.16
N ALA A 199 -15.90 6.33 2.28
CA ALA A 199 -16.95 7.19 2.82
C ALA A 199 -16.37 8.42 3.53
N VAL A 200 -17.22 9.45 3.66
CA VAL A 200 -17.00 10.56 4.59
C VAL A 200 -18.01 10.37 5.72
N ALA A 201 -17.52 10.08 6.90
CA ALA A 201 -18.35 9.78 8.06
C ALA A 201 -17.86 10.51 9.32
N ARG A 202 -18.71 10.62 10.32
CA ARG A 202 -18.30 11.09 11.63
C ARG A 202 -17.61 9.95 12.39
N SER A 203 -16.49 10.26 13.09
CA SER A 203 -15.71 9.31 13.88
C SER A 203 -16.46 8.79 15.11
#